data_eb72952fa2e68a9309f0f3d8cb169854
#
_entry.id   eb72952fa2e68a9309f0f3d8cb169854
#
_cell.length_a   1.000
_cell.length_b   1.000
_cell.length_c   1.000
_cell.angle_alpha   90.00
_cell.angle_beta   90.00
_cell.angle_gamma   90.00
#
_symmetry.space_group_name_H-M   'P 1'
#
loop_
_entity.id
_entity.type
_entity.pdbx_description
1 polymer ?
#
loop_
_entity_poly.entity_id
_entity_poly.type
_entity_poly.pdbx_seq_one_letter_code
_entity_poly.pdbx_strand_id
1 'polypeptide(L)'
;MNSMEVPVTAPLKDEDNLSDLTHFAFGQSEEAPAPEPISIGPLPDILNGRYHIERLLGVGGMGAVYRARDLLREQFGDPEPFVALKTLTDSFAEYPDANALLYSEFALTSRLHHANVIQVYGFDVDSDCQRAFITMELLKGPTLDQLIEAHPAGMDWEQLRGIAIPLLQALSYSHQRGVLHGDLKPSNVMLTDDGVRLFDYGLGQARQGLLPGLPRLSRARIAAWTPRYAALELLNGEALGSPADVYAVACILYELCSGHHPFSRLTARQAKAMEQDKTLERPPNLPSHCWPALRSALAFEQQQRIDCQTLLTAFSAPRPTVLRRLFRVLGRS
;
A
#
# COMPACT_ATOMS: atom_id res chain seq x y z
N MET A 1 29.67 30.50 47.52
CA MET A 1 30.02 30.69 46.11
C MET A 1 30.11 29.30 45.51
N ASN A 2 29.02 28.77 45.03
CA ASN A 2 28.97 27.49 44.36
C ASN A 2 28.53 27.74 42.91
N SER A 3 29.49 27.54 42.01
CA SER A 3 29.24 27.65 40.58
C SER A 3 28.48 26.39 40.13
N MET A 4 27.28 26.56 39.63
CA MET A 4 26.53 25.51 38.91
C MET A 4 27.09 25.42 37.49
N GLU A 5 27.70 24.29 37.16
CA GLU A 5 28.01 23.89 35.80
C GLU A 5 26.73 23.39 35.07
N VAL A 6 26.46 23.97 33.93
CA VAL A 6 25.40 23.56 32.99
C VAL A 6 25.99 22.43 32.14
N PRO A 7 25.37 21.25 32.01
CA PRO A 7 25.84 20.23 31.11
C PRO A 7 25.60 20.61 29.65
N VAL A 8 26.66 20.62 28.88
CA VAL A 8 26.67 20.75 27.41
C VAL A 8 25.96 19.54 26.81
N THR A 9 24.86 19.80 26.10
CA THR A 9 24.17 18.80 25.28
C THR A 9 25.04 18.40 24.10
N ALA A 10 25.34 17.12 23.98
CA ALA A 10 25.96 16.51 22.82
C ALA A 10 25.07 16.62 21.59
N PRO A 11 25.60 16.74 20.37
CA PRO A 11 24.82 16.79 19.16
C PRO A 11 24.14 15.44 18.89
N LEU A 12 22.85 15.49 18.59
CA LEU A 12 22.08 14.37 18.05
C LEU A 12 22.73 13.92 16.74
N LYS A 13 23.14 12.67 16.70
CA LYS A 13 23.56 12.02 15.46
C LYS A 13 22.35 11.87 14.56
N ASP A 14 22.50 12.25 13.31
CA ASP A 14 21.57 11.99 12.21
C ASP A 14 21.34 10.47 12.06
N GLU A 15 20.23 9.97 12.59
CA GLU A 15 19.65 8.66 12.27
C GLU A 15 18.47 8.87 11.34
N ASP A 16 18.70 9.56 10.25
CA ASP A 16 17.68 9.89 9.23
C ASP A 16 17.82 9.01 7.99
N ASN A 17 17.86 7.69 8.15
CA ASN A 17 17.73 6.78 7.01
C ASN A 17 16.97 5.49 7.36
N LEU A 18 15.82 5.64 8.02
CA LEU A 18 14.82 4.58 8.09
C LEU A 18 13.76 4.87 7.03
N SER A 19 14.05 4.41 5.80
CA SER A 19 13.03 4.19 4.78
C SER A 19 11.85 3.43 5.39
N ASP A 20 10.64 3.79 5.05
CA ASP A 20 9.32 3.28 5.44
C ASP A 20 9.24 1.78 5.82
N LEU A 21 9.93 1.39 6.88
CA LEU A 21 9.78 0.06 7.47
C LEU A 21 8.43 0.02 8.20
N THR A 22 7.59 -0.90 7.81
CA THR A 22 6.35 -1.20 8.51
C THR A 22 6.71 -1.72 9.90
N HIS A 23 6.52 -0.88 10.94
CA HIS A 23 6.78 -1.27 12.32
C HIS A 23 5.63 -2.09 12.87
N PHE A 24 5.94 -3.30 13.35
CA PHE A 24 5.01 -4.15 14.08
C PHE A 24 5.17 -3.93 15.57
N ALA A 25 4.10 -3.52 16.26
CA ALA A 25 4.02 -3.53 17.72
C ALA A 25 3.03 -4.60 18.16
N PHE A 26 3.53 -5.64 18.83
CA PHE A 26 2.69 -6.69 19.41
C PHE A 26 2.32 -6.31 20.84
N GLY A 27 1.01 -6.17 21.09
CA GLY A 27 0.50 -6.03 22.44
C GLY A 27 0.58 -7.37 23.18
N GLN A 28 1.24 -7.41 24.33
CA GLN A 28 1.20 -8.56 25.22
C GLN A 28 -0.20 -8.68 25.82
N SER A 29 -0.93 -9.73 25.48
CA SER A 29 -2.08 -10.21 26.25
C SER A 29 -1.71 -11.55 26.88
N GLU A 30 -1.77 -11.62 28.22
CA GLU A 30 -1.73 -12.87 28.94
C GLU A 30 -2.89 -13.77 28.51
N GLU A 31 -2.56 -15.03 28.20
CA GLU A 31 -3.33 -16.27 28.38
C GLU A 31 -3.35 -17.18 27.17
N ALA A 32 -2.90 -18.31 27.40
CA ALA A 32 -2.93 -19.69 26.91
C ALA A 32 -1.51 -20.16 26.57
N PRO A 33 -1.16 -21.41 26.88
CA PRO A 33 0.14 -21.92 26.46
C PRO A 33 0.24 -21.84 24.95
N ALA A 34 1.21 -21.07 24.49
CA ALA A 34 1.48 -20.95 23.07
C ALA A 34 1.76 -22.34 22.48
N PRO A 35 1.19 -22.68 21.31
CA PRO A 35 1.63 -23.89 20.62
C PRO A 35 3.14 -23.79 20.40
N GLU A 36 3.84 -24.93 20.52
CA GLU A 36 5.29 -24.97 20.31
C GLU A 36 5.62 -24.31 18.97
N PRO A 37 6.62 -23.41 18.91
CA PRO A 37 6.99 -22.74 17.70
C PRO A 37 7.36 -23.79 16.65
N ILE A 38 6.67 -23.76 15.50
CA ILE A 38 7.02 -24.57 14.35
C ILE A 38 8.38 -24.04 13.87
N SER A 39 9.44 -24.83 14.09
CA SER A 39 10.77 -24.48 13.58
C SER A 39 10.73 -24.51 12.05
N ILE A 40 10.65 -23.32 11.44
CA ILE A 40 10.72 -23.17 9.99
C ILE A 40 12.18 -23.18 9.61
N GLY A 41 12.57 -24.16 8.81
CA GLY A 41 13.92 -24.28 8.26
C GLY A 41 14.27 -23.09 7.34
N PRO A 42 15.56 -22.91 7.00
CA PRO A 42 15.99 -21.88 6.05
C PRO A 42 15.27 -22.07 4.71
N LEU A 43 15.10 -20.98 3.96
CA LEU A 43 14.49 -21.04 2.63
C LEU A 43 15.36 -21.95 1.72
N PRO A 44 14.82 -23.06 1.18
CA PRO A 44 15.57 -23.93 0.29
C PRO A 44 15.78 -23.28 -1.07
N ASP A 45 16.76 -23.76 -1.83
CA ASP A 45 17.00 -23.29 -3.20
C ASP A 45 15.82 -23.57 -4.14
N ILE A 46 15.09 -24.68 -3.89
CA ILE A 46 13.93 -25.08 -4.69
C ILE A 46 12.76 -25.38 -3.75
N LEU A 47 11.64 -24.69 -3.95
CA LEU A 47 10.38 -24.93 -3.25
C LEU A 47 9.47 -25.86 -4.06
N ASN A 48 8.87 -26.85 -3.37
CA ASN A 48 7.98 -27.89 -3.94
C ASN A 48 8.55 -28.59 -5.19
N GLY A 49 9.89 -28.70 -5.30
CA GLY A 49 10.55 -29.28 -6.48
C GLY A 49 10.29 -28.51 -7.79
N ARG A 50 9.73 -27.33 -7.74
CA ARG A 50 9.28 -26.58 -8.91
C ARG A 50 9.84 -25.17 -9.01
N TYR A 51 9.92 -24.44 -7.91
CA TYR A 51 10.28 -23.01 -7.93
C TYR A 51 11.72 -22.84 -7.46
N HIS A 52 12.65 -22.63 -8.39
CA HIS A 52 14.05 -22.36 -8.08
C HIS A 52 14.21 -20.88 -7.72
N ILE A 53 14.60 -20.62 -6.49
CA ILE A 53 14.80 -19.27 -5.95
C ILE A 53 16.08 -18.68 -6.51
N GLU A 54 16.01 -17.53 -7.17
CA GLU A 54 17.19 -16.91 -7.78
C GLU A 54 17.74 -15.75 -6.95
N ARG A 55 16.89 -14.81 -6.55
CA ARG A 55 17.30 -13.64 -5.79
C ARG A 55 16.18 -13.00 -5.04
N LEU A 56 16.50 -12.32 -3.96
CA LEU A 56 15.59 -11.47 -3.21
C LEU A 56 15.22 -10.22 -4.04
N LEU A 57 13.93 -9.89 -4.09
CA LEU A 57 13.40 -8.68 -4.72
C LEU A 57 13.10 -7.60 -3.69
N GLY A 58 12.59 -7.99 -2.51
CA GLY A 58 12.27 -7.07 -1.43
C GLY A 58 11.91 -7.79 -0.14
N VAL A 59 12.02 -7.08 0.98
CA VAL A 59 11.60 -7.54 2.31
C VAL A 59 10.61 -6.53 2.84
N GLY A 60 9.44 -7.01 3.26
CA GLY A 60 8.44 -6.22 3.97
C GLY A 60 8.28 -6.71 5.41
N GLY A 61 7.44 -6.03 6.18
CA GLY A 61 7.23 -6.39 7.58
C GLY A 61 6.68 -7.80 7.82
N MET A 62 5.94 -8.37 6.86
CA MET A 62 5.33 -9.70 7.00
C MET A 62 6.06 -10.78 6.20
N GLY A 63 6.81 -10.41 5.15
CA GLY A 63 7.34 -11.39 4.23
C GLY A 63 8.47 -10.87 3.38
N ALA A 64 9.06 -11.80 2.66
CA ALA A 64 10.08 -11.55 1.65
C ALA A 64 9.55 -12.00 0.27
N VAL A 65 9.88 -11.23 -0.75
CA VAL A 65 9.52 -11.53 -2.14
C VAL A 65 10.79 -11.86 -2.90
N TYR A 66 10.77 -12.98 -3.58
CA TYR A 66 11.89 -13.48 -4.37
C TYR A 66 11.51 -13.57 -5.85
N ARG A 67 12.49 -13.36 -6.73
CA ARG A 67 12.39 -13.85 -8.10
C ARG A 67 12.65 -15.35 -8.08
N ALA A 68 11.74 -16.12 -8.66
CA ALA A 68 11.88 -17.55 -8.79
C ALA A 68 11.67 -17.97 -10.24
N ARG A 69 12.36 -19.04 -10.64
CA ARG A 69 12.18 -19.69 -11.93
C ARG A 69 11.23 -20.87 -11.76
N ASP A 70 10.13 -20.89 -12.48
CA ASP A 70 9.20 -22.00 -12.54
C ASP A 70 9.77 -23.07 -13.48
N LEU A 71 10.39 -24.11 -12.93
CA LEU A 71 11.04 -25.18 -13.69
C LEU A 71 10.07 -25.94 -14.57
N LEU A 72 8.78 -26.00 -14.21
CA LEU A 72 7.76 -26.62 -15.04
C LEU A 72 7.49 -25.79 -16.31
N ARG A 73 7.34 -24.46 -16.18
CA ARG A 73 7.19 -23.56 -17.33
C ARG A 73 8.42 -23.60 -18.23
N GLU A 74 9.63 -23.62 -17.64
CA GLU A 74 10.89 -23.74 -18.37
C GLU A 74 10.96 -25.08 -19.16
N GLN A 75 10.58 -26.19 -18.53
CA GLN A 75 10.54 -27.52 -19.17
C GLN A 75 9.62 -27.57 -20.41
N PHE A 76 8.52 -26.79 -20.37
CA PHE A 76 7.59 -26.69 -21.50
C PHE A 76 7.93 -25.56 -22.48
N GLY A 77 9.12 -24.95 -22.36
CA GLY A 77 9.65 -23.98 -23.31
C GLY A 77 9.08 -22.58 -23.20
N ASP A 78 8.53 -22.18 -22.03
CA ASP A 78 8.13 -20.79 -21.79
C ASP A 78 9.38 -19.89 -21.84
N PRO A 79 9.41 -18.86 -22.71
CA PRO A 79 10.57 -17.97 -22.83
C PRO A 79 10.77 -17.06 -21.59
N GLU A 80 9.75 -16.87 -20.78
CA GLU A 80 9.79 -16.06 -19.54
C GLU A 80 9.27 -16.89 -18.34
N PRO A 81 9.99 -17.96 -17.92
CA PRO A 81 9.52 -18.89 -16.90
C PRO A 81 9.71 -18.34 -15.48
N PHE A 82 9.59 -17.02 -15.31
CA PHE A 82 9.85 -16.36 -14.04
C PHE A 82 8.57 -15.91 -13.36
N VAL A 83 8.56 -16.04 -12.03
CA VAL A 83 7.49 -15.59 -11.15
C VAL A 83 8.07 -14.79 -9.98
N ALA A 84 7.26 -13.93 -9.37
CA ALA A 84 7.53 -13.45 -8.03
C ALA A 84 6.95 -14.45 -7.02
N LEU A 85 7.72 -14.77 -5.98
CA LEU A 85 7.36 -15.70 -4.93
C LEU A 85 7.45 -14.98 -3.59
N LYS A 86 6.29 -14.80 -2.93
CA LYS A 86 6.19 -14.18 -1.59
C LYS A 86 6.08 -15.28 -0.53
N THR A 87 6.95 -15.22 0.47
CA THR A 87 6.90 -16.09 1.65
C THR A 87 7.03 -15.25 2.91
N LEU A 88 6.66 -15.80 4.06
CA LEU A 88 6.82 -15.13 5.35
C LEU A 88 8.30 -15.04 5.75
N THR A 89 8.68 -13.98 6.45
CA THR A 89 9.99 -13.93 7.11
C THR A 89 10.04 -14.92 8.26
N ASP A 90 11.22 -15.41 8.61
CA ASP A 90 11.39 -16.41 9.68
C ASP A 90 10.79 -15.94 11.01
N SER A 91 11.06 -14.67 11.36
CA SER A 91 10.50 -14.05 12.57
C SER A 91 8.97 -13.94 12.58
N PHE A 92 8.34 -13.83 11.41
CA PHE A 92 6.88 -13.73 11.31
C PHE A 92 6.23 -15.10 11.18
N ALA A 93 6.90 -16.06 10.57
CA ALA A 93 6.41 -17.42 10.37
C ALA A 93 6.22 -18.21 11.67
N GLU A 94 6.88 -17.79 12.76
CA GLU A 94 6.69 -18.36 14.11
C GLU A 94 5.34 -18.01 14.75
N TYR A 95 4.60 -17.03 14.19
CA TYR A 95 3.28 -16.71 14.73
C TYR A 95 2.22 -17.73 14.26
N PRO A 96 1.36 -18.21 15.17
CA PRO A 96 0.38 -19.26 14.87
C PRO A 96 -0.55 -18.93 13.68
N ASP A 97 -0.86 -17.65 13.48
CA ASP A 97 -1.77 -17.18 12.42
C ASP A 97 -1.06 -16.73 11.14
N ALA A 98 0.26 -16.82 11.06
CA ALA A 98 1.05 -16.24 9.96
C ALA A 98 0.69 -16.84 8.59
N ASN A 99 0.59 -18.18 8.51
CA ASN A 99 0.18 -18.84 7.27
C ASN A 99 -1.26 -18.49 6.87
N ALA A 100 -2.15 -18.31 7.86
CA ALA A 100 -3.53 -17.89 7.62
C ALA A 100 -3.60 -16.45 7.07
N LEU A 101 -2.65 -15.58 7.47
CA LEU A 101 -2.51 -14.23 6.95
C LEU A 101 -2.08 -14.25 5.48
N LEU A 102 -1.04 -15.02 5.17
CA LEU A 102 -0.56 -15.17 3.80
C LEU A 102 -1.65 -15.77 2.89
N TYR A 103 -2.38 -16.79 3.40
CA TYR A 103 -3.53 -17.33 2.69
C TYR A 103 -4.65 -16.30 2.48
N SER A 104 -4.91 -15.45 3.47
CA SER A 104 -5.91 -14.38 3.35
C SER A 104 -5.54 -13.37 2.27
N GLU A 105 -4.27 -12.98 2.18
CA GLU A 105 -3.78 -12.13 1.11
C GLU A 105 -4.01 -12.77 -0.27
N PHE A 106 -3.64 -14.03 -0.42
CA PHE A 106 -3.90 -14.78 -1.65
C PHE A 106 -5.39 -14.84 -1.97
N ALA A 107 -6.24 -15.22 -1.01
CA ALA A 107 -7.67 -15.37 -1.19
C ALA A 107 -8.38 -14.05 -1.54
N LEU A 108 -7.89 -12.92 -1.06
CA LEU A 108 -8.37 -11.59 -1.43
C LEU A 108 -7.94 -11.21 -2.84
N THR A 109 -6.63 -11.32 -3.11
CA THR A 109 -6.04 -10.87 -4.37
C THR A 109 -6.48 -11.75 -5.54
N SER A 110 -6.63 -13.06 -5.35
CA SER A 110 -7.08 -14.00 -6.39
C SER A 110 -8.51 -13.73 -6.91
N ARG A 111 -9.31 -12.96 -6.18
CA ARG A 111 -10.66 -12.53 -6.62
C ARG A 111 -10.63 -11.28 -7.51
N LEU A 112 -9.49 -10.62 -7.60
CA LEU A 112 -9.31 -9.39 -8.35
C LEU A 112 -8.67 -9.68 -9.71
N HIS A 113 -9.48 -9.53 -10.77
CA HIS A 113 -9.01 -9.68 -12.15
C HIS A 113 -9.12 -8.35 -12.85
N HIS A 114 -8.07 -7.55 -12.80
CA HIS A 114 -8.03 -6.21 -13.36
C HIS A 114 -6.63 -5.91 -13.90
N ALA A 115 -6.54 -5.24 -15.04
CA ALA A 115 -5.27 -4.93 -15.70
C ALA A 115 -4.28 -4.16 -14.80
N ASN A 116 -4.77 -3.43 -13.81
CA ASN A 116 -3.94 -2.63 -12.90
C ASN A 116 -3.86 -3.21 -11.47
N VAL A 117 -4.20 -4.47 -11.28
CA VAL A 117 -4.00 -5.23 -10.03
C VAL A 117 -3.11 -6.41 -10.32
N ILE A 118 -2.17 -6.69 -9.42
CA ILE A 118 -1.25 -7.83 -9.55
C ILE A 118 -2.02 -9.14 -9.73
N GLN A 119 -1.54 -9.98 -10.65
CA GLN A 119 -2.07 -11.32 -10.84
C GLN A 119 -1.36 -12.30 -9.93
N VAL A 120 -2.10 -12.97 -9.05
CA VAL A 120 -1.61 -14.09 -8.26
C VAL A 120 -1.94 -15.40 -8.98
N TYR A 121 -1.02 -16.36 -8.93
CA TYR A 121 -1.14 -17.64 -9.63
C TYR A 121 -1.55 -18.77 -8.69
N GLY A 122 -0.99 -18.82 -7.48
CA GLY A 122 -1.26 -19.90 -6.55
C GLY A 122 -0.75 -19.61 -5.14
N PHE A 123 -1.32 -20.34 -4.19
CA PHE A 123 -0.83 -20.47 -2.83
C PHE A 123 -0.47 -21.92 -2.60
N ASP A 124 0.67 -22.18 -1.99
CA ASP A 124 1.12 -23.53 -1.69
C ASP A 124 1.94 -23.56 -0.40
N VAL A 125 2.18 -24.76 0.12
CA VAL A 125 3.04 -25.02 1.28
C VAL A 125 4.07 -26.06 0.88
N ASP A 126 5.35 -25.72 1.00
CA ASP A 126 6.43 -26.67 0.78
C ASP A 126 6.38 -27.77 1.84
N SER A 127 6.36 -29.05 1.37
CA SER A 127 6.17 -30.20 2.25
C SER A 127 7.38 -30.48 3.14
N ASP A 128 8.57 -30.10 2.70
CA ASP A 128 9.82 -30.46 3.38
C ASP A 128 10.18 -29.44 4.46
N CYS A 129 10.05 -28.14 4.16
CA CYS A 129 10.34 -27.08 5.12
C CYS A 129 9.08 -26.44 5.73
N GLN A 130 7.86 -26.90 5.39
CA GLN A 130 6.57 -26.39 5.88
C GLN A 130 6.38 -24.90 5.66
N ARG A 131 6.98 -24.34 4.64
CA ARG A 131 6.93 -22.92 4.30
C ARG A 131 5.81 -22.62 3.33
N ALA A 132 4.87 -21.79 3.74
CA ALA A 132 3.81 -21.28 2.87
C ALA A 132 4.34 -20.17 1.96
N PHE A 133 3.85 -20.15 0.71
CA PHE A 133 4.20 -19.12 -0.26
C PHE A 133 3.07 -18.82 -1.26
N ILE A 134 3.12 -17.61 -1.82
CA ILE A 134 2.27 -17.18 -2.94
C ILE A 134 3.14 -17.02 -4.17
N THR A 135 2.68 -17.53 -5.31
CA THR A 135 3.27 -17.23 -6.62
C THR A 135 2.42 -16.22 -7.37
N MET A 136 3.08 -15.24 -7.99
CA MET A 136 2.42 -14.14 -8.69
C MET A 136 3.24 -13.66 -9.89
N GLU A 137 2.65 -12.78 -10.69
CA GLU A 137 3.37 -12.14 -11.80
C GLU A 137 4.63 -11.41 -11.31
N LEU A 138 5.71 -11.54 -12.08
CA LEU A 138 6.96 -10.83 -11.82
C LEU A 138 6.87 -9.43 -12.45
N LEU A 139 6.61 -8.43 -11.63
CA LEU A 139 6.57 -7.04 -12.06
C LEU A 139 7.99 -6.51 -12.32
N LYS A 140 8.13 -5.68 -13.37
CA LYS A 140 9.37 -4.99 -13.72
C LYS A 140 9.06 -3.50 -13.86
N GLY A 141 9.80 -2.65 -13.14
CA GLY A 141 9.64 -1.19 -13.17
C GLY A 141 9.90 -0.55 -11.81
N PRO A 142 9.86 0.79 -11.74
CA PRO A 142 9.97 1.52 -10.49
C PRO A 142 8.65 1.49 -9.71
N THR A 143 8.75 1.51 -8.39
CA THR A 143 7.63 1.76 -7.49
C THR A 143 7.35 3.27 -7.40
N LEU A 144 6.15 3.67 -6.93
CA LEU A 144 5.81 5.09 -6.89
C LEU A 144 6.65 5.89 -5.88
N ASP A 145 7.18 5.27 -4.81
CA ASP A 145 8.13 5.93 -3.92
C ASP A 145 9.43 6.29 -4.65
N GLN A 146 9.97 5.38 -5.45
CA GLN A 146 11.14 5.65 -6.31
C GLN A 146 10.85 6.77 -7.34
N LEU A 147 9.62 6.80 -7.87
CA LEU A 147 9.22 7.87 -8.79
C LEU A 147 9.06 9.22 -8.08
N ILE A 148 8.54 9.24 -6.85
CA ILE A 148 8.44 10.45 -6.02
C ILE A 148 9.86 10.99 -5.73
N GLU A 149 10.79 10.14 -5.34
CA GLU A 149 12.18 10.52 -5.11
C GLU A 149 12.86 11.09 -6.37
N ALA A 150 12.55 10.53 -7.54
CA ALA A 150 13.06 11.01 -8.82
C ALA A 150 12.42 12.35 -9.27
N HIS A 151 11.27 12.73 -8.70
CA HIS A 151 10.53 13.93 -9.05
C HIS A 151 10.27 14.85 -7.83
N PRO A 152 11.29 15.43 -7.20
CA PRO A 152 11.15 16.21 -5.96
C PRO A 152 10.33 17.51 -6.14
N ALA A 153 10.13 17.98 -7.37
CA ALA A 153 9.24 19.09 -7.70
C ALA A 153 7.81 18.66 -8.08
N GLY A 154 7.52 17.35 -7.97
CA GLY A 154 6.28 16.73 -8.42
C GLY A 154 6.23 16.53 -9.94
N MET A 155 5.34 15.66 -10.36
CA MET A 155 5.08 15.32 -11.76
C MET A 155 4.19 16.37 -12.44
N ASP A 156 4.32 16.51 -13.76
CA ASP A 156 3.33 17.26 -14.52
C ASP A 156 1.97 16.52 -14.56
N TRP A 157 0.94 17.23 -15.03
CA TRP A 157 -0.42 16.70 -15.03
C TRP A 157 -0.60 15.46 -15.92
N GLU A 158 0.04 15.40 -17.07
CA GLU A 158 -0.14 14.28 -18.00
C GLU A 158 0.53 13.01 -17.44
N GLN A 159 1.70 13.14 -16.84
CA GLN A 159 2.39 12.07 -16.14
C GLN A 159 1.55 11.59 -14.94
N LEU A 160 1.13 12.53 -14.08
CA LEU A 160 0.26 12.21 -12.94
C LEU A 160 -1.03 11.53 -13.37
N ARG A 161 -1.69 12.05 -14.42
CA ARG A 161 -2.95 11.51 -14.93
C ARG A 161 -2.79 10.08 -15.43
N GLY A 162 -1.66 9.80 -16.10
CA GLY A 162 -1.31 8.47 -16.59
C GLY A 162 -1.16 7.43 -15.47
N ILE A 163 -0.81 7.86 -14.26
CA ILE A 163 -0.72 7.00 -13.07
C ILE A 163 -2.03 7.00 -12.28
N ALA A 164 -2.60 8.18 -12.05
CA ALA A 164 -3.76 8.36 -11.18
C ALA A 164 -5.00 7.61 -11.67
N ILE A 165 -5.32 7.70 -12.97
CA ILE A 165 -6.51 7.06 -13.52
C ILE A 165 -6.44 5.53 -13.39
N PRO A 166 -5.39 4.82 -13.86
CA PRO A 166 -5.28 3.38 -13.68
C PRO A 166 -5.28 2.93 -12.21
N LEU A 167 -4.59 3.67 -11.33
CA LEU A 167 -4.57 3.38 -9.90
C LEU A 167 -5.97 3.50 -9.26
N LEU A 168 -6.69 4.59 -9.56
CA LEU A 168 -8.05 4.80 -9.07
C LEU A 168 -9.05 3.78 -9.67
N GLN A 169 -8.84 3.33 -10.91
CA GLN A 169 -9.63 2.26 -11.53
C GLN A 169 -9.41 0.93 -10.78
N ALA A 170 -8.15 0.56 -10.50
CA ALA A 170 -7.83 -0.63 -9.72
C ALA A 170 -8.47 -0.61 -8.34
N LEU A 171 -8.35 0.51 -7.62
CA LEU A 171 -8.88 0.66 -6.27
C LEU A 171 -10.41 0.67 -6.27
N SER A 172 -11.05 1.40 -7.20
CA SER A 172 -12.51 1.41 -7.35
C SER A 172 -13.06 0.02 -7.67
N TYR A 173 -12.38 -0.73 -8.55
CA TYR A 173 -12.72 -2.11 -8.87
C TYR A 173 -12.61 -3.03 -7.63
N SER A 174 -11.55 -2.92 -6.85
CA SER A 174 -11.37 -3.69 -5.61
C SER A 174 -12.51 -3.42 -4.63
N HIS A 175 -12.86 -2.13 -4.42
CA HIS A 175 -13.96 -1.72 -3.54
C HIS A 175 -15.32 -2.25 -4.01
N GLN A 176 -15.59 -2.25 -5.33
CA GLN A 176 -16.81 -2.83 -5.91
C GLN A 176 -16.90 -4.34 -5.69
N ARG A 177 -15.75 -5.04 -5.66
CA ARG A 177 -15.65 -6.46 -5.34
C ARG A 177 -15.65 -6.73 -3.83
N GLY A 178 -15.78 -5.69 -3.00
CA GLY A 178 -15.80 -5.79 -1.55
C GLY A 178 -14.43 -6.10 -0.94
N VAL A 179 -13.35 -5.87 -1.66
CA VAL A 179 -11.98 -6.02 -1.19
C VAL A 179 -11.41 -4.64 -0.87
N LEU A 180 -10.91 -4.49 0.35
CA LEU A 180 -10.22 -3.29 0.84
C LEU A 180 -8.72 -3.57 0.87
N HIS A 181 -7.89 -2.59 0.52
CA HIS A 181 -6.43 -2.77 0.47
C HIS A 181 -5.80 -2.72 1.88
N GLY A 182 -6.09 -1.68 2.64
CA GLY A 182 -5.73 -1.54 4.05
C GLY A 182 -4.31 -1.06 4.36
N ASP A 183 -3.36 -1.11 3.42
CA ASP A 183 -2.00 -0.54 3.56
C ASP A 183 -1.54 0.07 2.22
N LEU A 184 -2.36 0.94 1.67
CA LEU A 184 -2.02 1.61 0.41
C LEU A 184 -0.95 2.67 0.67
N LYS A 185 0.17 2.54 -0.06
CA LYS A 185 1.35 3.42 0.00
C LYS A 185 2.09 3.41 -1.33
N PRO A 186 2.98 4.38 -1.60
CA PRO A 186 3.71 4.44 -2.88
C PRO A 186 4.48 3.17 -3.21
N SER A 187 5.11 2.52 -2.22
CA SER A 187 5.88 1.29 -2.42
C SER A 187 5.03 0.05 -2.76
N ASN A 188 3.69 0.13 -2.64
CA ASN A 188 2.76 -0.94 -3.03
C ASN A 188 2.11 -0.70 -4.41
N VAL A 189 2.65 0.23 -5.18
CA VAL A 189 2.23 0.54 -6.54
C VAL A 189 3.46 0.61 -7.44
N MET A 190 3.47 -0.12 -8.53
CA MET A 190 4.58 -0.15 -9.49
C MET A 190 4.13 0.39 -10.85
N LEU A 191 4.99 1.16 -11.52
CA LEU A 191 4.82 1.55 -12.90
C LEU A 191 5.64 0.60 -13.78
N THR A 192 4.94 -0.29 -14.49
CA THR A 192 5.54 -1.23 -15.44
C THR A 192 5.38 -0.73 -16.88
N ASP A 193 6.03 -1.40 -17.84
CA ASP A 193 5.85 -1.11 -19.27
C ASP A 193 4.38 -1.29 -19.71
N ASP A 194 3.63 -2.19 -19.06
CA ASP A 194 2.21 -2.44 -19.31
C ASP A 194 1.26 -1.52 -18.50
N GLY A 195 1.82 -0.55 -17.77
CA GLY A 195 1.08 0.41 -16.95
C GLY A 195 1.18 0.15 -15.45
N VAL A 196 0.29 0.82 -14.70
CA VAL A 196 0.27 0.75 -13.23
C VAL A 196 -0.17 -0.62 -12.74
N ARG A 197 0.48 -1.13 -11.70
CA ARG A 197 0.11 -2.36 -10.95
C ARG A 197 0.01 -2.06 -9.47
N LEU A 198 -1.17 -2.26 -8.90
CA LEU A 198 -1.43 -2.22 -7.45
C LEU A 198 -1.22 -3.64 -6.89
N PHE A 199 -0.44 -3.77 -5.82
CA PHE A 199 -0.10 -5.05 -5.20
C PHE A 199 -0.04 -4.95 -3.67
N ASP A 200 0.20 -6.10 -3.00
CA ASP A 200 0.35 -6.23 -1.54
C ASP A 200 -0.95 -5.94 -0.76
N TYR A 201 -1.94 -6.82 -0.93
CA TYR A 201 -3.18 -6.82 -0.14
C TYR A 201 -3.03 -7.51 1.23
N GLY A 202 -1.80 -7.61 1.76
CA GLY A 202 -1.48 -8.37 2.98
C GLY A 202 -2.24 -7.93 4.23
N LEU A 203 -2.61 -6.65 4.32
CA LEU A 203 -3.48 -6.09 5.36
C LEU A 203 -4.92 -5.89 4.90
N GLY A 204 -5.23 -6.34 3.70
CA GLY A 204 -6.54 -6.23 3.10
C GLY A 204 -7.64 -6.96 3.88
N GLN A 205 -8.85 -6.55 3.67
CA GLN A 205 -10.03 -7.19 4.26
C GLN A 205 -11.13 -7.38 3.23
N ALA A 206 -11.82 -8.51 3.32
CA ALA A 206 -13.11 -8.67 2.65
C ALA A 206 -14.22 -7.97 3.43
N ARG A 207 -15.19 -7.37 2.72
CA ARG A 207 -16.45 -6.94 3.30
C ARG A 207 -17.10 -8.09 4.06
N GLN A 208 -17.78 -7.79 5.18
CA GLN A 208 -18.45 -8.81 5.99
C GLN A 208 -19.32 -9.76 5.11
N GLY A 209 -19.11 -11.06 5.29
CA GLY A 209 -19.86 -12.11 4.59
C GLY A 209 -19.30 -12.56 3.24
N LEU A 210 -18.31 -11.89 2.66
CA LEU A 210 -17.71 -12.25 1.36
C LEU A 210 -16.78 -13.46 1.42
N LEU A 211 -16.09 -13.66 2.55
CA LEU A 211 -15.20 -14.79 2.79
C LEU A 211 -15.44 -15.32 4.23
N PRO A 212 -16.56 -16.04 4.44
CA PRO A 212 -16.80 -16.68 5.74
C PRO A 212 -15.73 -17.74 5.97
N GLY A 213 -15.00 -17.63 7.07
CA GLY A 213 -13.95 -18.59 7.44
C GLY A 213 -12.50 -18.10 7.30
N LEU A 214 -12.25 -16.97 6.63
CA LEU A 214 -10.94 -16.35 6.76
C LEU A 214 -10.75 -15.80 8.18
N PRO A 215 -9.58 -16.00 8.78
CA PRO A 215 -9.27 -15.45 10.09
C PRO A 215 -9.42 -13.93 10.03
N ARG A 216 -10.21 -13.39 10.94
CA ARG A 216 -10.27 -11.93 11.11
C ARG A 216 -8.99 -11.53 11.82
N LEU A 217 -8.11 -10.87 11.10
CA LEU A 217 -6.95 -10.25 11.69
C LEU A 217 -7.40 -9.34 12.81
N SER A 218 -7.03 -9.69 14.04
CA SER A 218 -7.10 -8.76 15.14
C SER A 218 -6.06 -7.67 14.89
N ARG A 219 -6.47 -6.57 14.28
CA ARG A 219 -5.59 -5.40 14.04
C ARG A 219 -5.02 -4.83 15.34
N ALA A 220 -5.66 -5.10 16.48
CA ALA A 220 -5.09 -4.78 17.79
C ALA A 220 -3.79 -5.54 18.07
N ARG A 221 -3.60 -6.72 17.44
CA ARG A 221 -2.36 -7.51 17.55
C ARG A 221 -1.32 -7.16 16.48
N ILE A 222 -1.76 -6.57 15.37
CA ILE A 222 -0.88 -6.24 14.24
C ILE A 222 -1.11 -4.76 13.92
N ALA A 223 -0.44 -3.87 14.64
CA ALA A 223 -0.37 -2.46 14.27
C ALA A 223 0.58 -2.30 13.06
N ALA A 224 0.17 -2.87 11.93
CA ALA A 224 0.98 -3.02 10.73
C ALA A 224 0.43 -2.17 9.59
N TRP A 225 0.42 -0.87 9.76
CA TRP A 225 0.23 0.08 8.66
C TRP A 225 1.40 1.06 8.64
N THR A 226 1.60 1.65 7.48
CA THR A 226 2.55 2.75 7.33
C THR A 226 1.88 4.01 7.92
N PRO A 227 2.28 4.47 9.13
CA PRO A 227 1.52 5.51 9.88
C PRO A 227 1.28 6.78 9.07
N ARG A 228 2.15 7.07 8.11
CA ARG A 228 2.13 8.27 7.28
C ARG A 228 0.96 8.29 6.28
N TYR A 229 0.54 7.13 5.79
CA TYR A 229 -0.59 6.98 4.86
C TYR A 229 -1.85 6.46 5.53
N ALA A 230 -1.76 6.11 6.82
CA ALA A 230 -2.90 5.61 7.56
C ALA A 230 -3.91 6.72 7.86
N ALA A 231 -5.17 6.47 7.53
CA ALA A 231 -6.27 7.35 7.85
C ALA A 231 -6.48 7.46 9.37
N LEU A 232 -7.09 8.55 9.81
CA LEU A 232 -7.28 8.86 11.24
C LEU A 232 -8.03 7.75 11.97
N GLU A 233 -9.09 7.20 11.37
CA GLU A 233 -9.89 6.12 11.93
C GLU A 233 -9.05 4.86 12.19
N LEU A 234 -8.10 4.53 11.31
CA LEU A 234 -7.20 3.39 11.52
C LEU A 234 -6.23 3.63 12.68
N LEU A 235 -5.69 4.85 12.78
CA LEU A 235 -4.84 5.25 13.91
C LEU A 235 -5.60 5.29 15.24
N ASN A 236 -6.92 5.42 15.20
CA ASN A 236 -7.80 5.35 16.38
C ASN A 236 -8.24 3.91 16.71
N GLY A 237 -7.84 2.92 15.90
CA GLY A 237 -8.22 1.53 16.13
C GLY A 237 -9.62 1.16 15.60
N GLU A 238 -10.23 2.02 14.77
CA GLU A 238 -11.51 1.74 14.14
C GLU A 238 -11.37 0.69 13.01
N ALA A 239 -12.49 0.14 12.57
CA ALA A 239 -12.50 -0.85 11.51
C ALA A 239 -12.06 -0.26 10.16
N LEU A 240 -11.36 -1.08 9.34
CA LEU A 240 -11.04 -0.71 7.97
C LEU A 240 -12.32 -0.54 7.14
N GLY A 241 -12.38 0.58 6.44
CA GLY A 241 -13.40 0.88 5.46
C GLY A 241 -12.80 1.45 4.17
N SER A 242 -13.57 1.46 3.09
CA SER A 242 -13.12 2.07 1.83
C SER A 242 -12.68 3.54 1.97
N PRO A 243 -13.21 4.36 2.90
CA PRO A 243 -12.69 5.72 3.09
C PRO A 243 -11.23 5.78 3.52
N ALA A 244 -10.72 4.76 4.23
CA ALA A 244 -9.32 4.71 4.62
C ALA A 244 -8.38 4.54 3.41
N ASP A 245 -8.73 3.66 2.48
CA ASP A 245 -7.99 3.51 1.22
C ASP A 245 -8.07 4.78 0.35
N VAL A 246 -9.22 5.48 0.37
CA VAL A 246 -9.38 6.76 -0.35
C VAL A 246 -8.45 7.83 0.22
N TYR A 247 -8.31 7.91 1.54
CA TYR A 247 -7.35 8.82 2.17
C TYR A 247 -5.91 8.50 1.74
N ALA A 248 -5.54 7.23 1.79
CA ALA A 248 -4.20 6.79 1.44
C ALA A 248 -3.86 7.08 -0.04
N VAL A 249 -4.76 6.75 -0.99
CA VAL A 249 -4.53 7.08 -2.40
C VAL A 249 -4.50 8.58 -2.64
N ALA A 250 -5.28 9.36 -1.91
CA ALA A 250 -5.25 10.83 -2.01
C ALA A 250 -3.90 11.41 -1.55
N CYS A 251 -3.30 10.86 -0.49
CA CYS A 251 -1.95 11.22 -0.06
C CYS A 251 -0.92 10.91 -1.17
N ILE A 252 -0.99 9.72 -1.78
CA ILE A 252 -0.11 9.33 -2.89
C ILE A 252 -0.25 10.30 -4.08
N LEU A 253 -1.48 10.60 -4.50
CA LEU A 253 -1.74 11.49 -5.63
C LEU A 253 -1.27 12.92 -5.37
N TYR A 254 -1.44 13.40 -4.12
CA TYR A 254 -0.92 14.70 -3.72
C TYR A 254 0.62 14.71 -3.78
N GLU A 255 1.26 13.68 -3.25
CA GLU A 255 2.72 13.55 -3.19
C GLU A 255 3.34 13.44 -4.59
N LEU A 256 2.76 12.63 -5.48
CA LEU A 256 3.18 12.57 -6.89
C LEU A 256 3.08 13.93 -7.60
N CYS A 257 2.07 14.73 -7.27
CA CYS A 257 1.82 16.02 -7.89
C CYS A 257 2.69 17.16 -7.35
N SER A 258 3.05 17.11 -6.07
CA SER A 258 3.76 18.18 -5.37
C SER A 258 5.23 17.86 -5.07
N GLY A 259 5.63 16.58 -5.12
CA GLY A 259 6.94 16.09 -4.67
C GLY A 259 7.04 15.91 -3.16
N HIS A 260 5.98 16.18 -2.40
CA HIS A 260 5.97 16.01 -0.95
C HIS A 260 4.61 15.58 -0.41
N HIS A 261 4.61 14.85 0.71
CA HIS A 261 3.39 14.40 1.37
C HIS A 261 2.52 15.58 1.83
N PRO A 262 1.16 15.50 1.73
CA PRO A 262 0.26 16.61 2.05
C PRO A 262 0.43 17.15 3.46
N PHE A 263 0.79 16.29 4.40
CA PHE A 263 1.00 16.65 5.81
C PHE A 263 2.47 16.46 6.24
N SER A 264 3.40 16.55 5.31
CA SER A 264 4.84 16.37 5.57
C SER A 264 5.12 14.99 6.17
N ARG A 265 5.83 14.92 7.29
CA ARG A 265 6.12 13.67 8.02
C ARG A 265 5.10 13.34 9.12
N LEU A 266 4.02 14.12 9.23
CA LEU A 266 3.02 13.95 10.28
C LEU A 266 2.05 12.81 9.96
N THR A 267 1.64 12.07 10.97
CA THR A 267 0.48 11.18 10.89
C THR A 267 -0.82 11.98 10.81
N ALA A 268 -1.91 11.39 10.31
CA ALA A 268 -3.22 12.05 10.25
C ALA A 268 -3.67 12.60 11.61
N ARG A 269 -3.34 11.90 12.71
CA ARG A 269 -3.66 12.36 14.08
C ARG A 269 -2.89 13.64 14.46
N GLN A 270 -1.59 13.67 14.17
CA GLN A 270 -0.75 14.85 14.43
C GLN A 270 -1.14 16.03 13.53
N ALA A 271 -1.35 15.75 12.24
CA ALA A 271 -1.74 16.77 11.27
C ALA A 271 -3.11 17.41 11.63
N LYS A 272 -4.08 16.60 12.08
CA LYS A 272 -5.37 17.10 12.57
C LYS A 272 -5.21 17.97 13.83
N ALA A 273 -4.41 17.52 14.81
CA ALA A 273 -4.16 18.28 16.02
C ALA A 273 -3.49 19.64 15.73
N MET A 274 -2.71 19.73 14.64
CA MET A 274 -2.07 20.97 14.17
C MET A 274 -2.90 21.73 13.13
N GLU A 275 -4.14 21.32 12.86
CA GLU A 275 -5.06 21.96 11.91
C GLU A 275 -4.48 22.10 10.48
N GLN A 276 -3.63 21.18 10.06
CA GLN A 276 -2.94 21.24 8.77
C GLN A 276 -3.89 21.19 7.55
N ASP A 277 -5.09 20.65 7.69
CA ASP A 277 -6.13 20.66 6.66
C ASP A 277 -6.62 22.07 6.30
N LYS A 278 -6.51 23.02 7.24
CA LYS A 278 -6.89 24.43 7.01
C LYS A 278 -5.89 25.16 6.13
N THR A 279 -4.62 24.76 6.15
CA THR A 279 -3.52 25.38 5.40
C THR A 279 -3.14 24.59 4.15
N LEU A 280 -3.83 23.46 3.89
CA LEU A 280 -3.52 22.61 2.76
C LEU A 280 -3.82 23.32 1.43
N GLU A 281 -2.78 23.53 0.64
CA GLU A 281 -2.84 24.21 -0.65
C GLU A 281 -2.96 23.23 -1.81
N ARG A 282 -3.52 23.72 -2.92
CA ARG A 282 -3.56 22.94 -4.16
C ARG A 282 -2.17 22.83 -4.75
N PRO A 283 -1.66 21.61 -5.04
CA PRO A 283 -0.42 21.45 -5.78
C PRO A 283 -0.42 22.25 -7.10
N PRO A 284 0.67 22.95 -7.44
CA PRO A 284 0.71 23.81 -8.62
C PRO A 284 0.44 23.05 -9.91
N ASN A 285 0.89 21.81 -10.02
CA ASN A 285 0.72 20.96 -11.19
C ASN A 285 -0.68 20.34 -11.31
N LEU A 286 -1.50 20.39 -10.25
CA LEU A 286 -2.85 19.82 -10.25
C LEU A 286 -3.85 20.80 -10.91
N PRO A 287 -4.64 20.38 -11.89
CA PRO A 287 -5.71 21.21 -12.45
C PRO A 287 -6.73 21.62 -11.38
N SER A 288 -7.20 22.87 -11.45
CA SER A 288 -8.11 23.44 -10.45
C SER A 288 -9.44 22.66 -10.30
N HIS A 289 -9.88 21.98 -11.35
CA HIS A 289 -11.12 21.19 -11.32
C HIS A 289 -10.96 19.86 -10.52
N CYS A 290 -9.74 19.32 -10.39
CA CYS A 290 -9.47 18.11 -9.61
C CYS A 290 -9.33 18.41 -8.11
N TRP A 291 -8.97 19.65 -7.77
CA TRP A 291 -8.63 20.01 -6.39
C TRP A 291 -9.75 19.80 -5.36
N PRO A 292 -11.02 20.20 -5.63
CA PRO A 292 -12.10 19.96 -4.66
C PRO A 292 -12.26 18.48 -4.31
N ALA A 293 -12.12 17.58 -5.30
CA ALA A 293 -12.21 16.15 -5.08
C ALA A 293 -11.01 15.62 -4.29
N LEU A 294 -9.78 15.98 -4.67
CA LEU A 294 -8.58 15.56 -3.95
C LEU A 294 -8.58 16.07 -2.49
N ARG A 295 -8.97 17.34 -2.28
CA ARG A 295 -9.07 17.91 -0.93
C ARG A 295 -10.11 17.19 -0.07
N SER A 296 -11.27 16.83 -0.62
CA SER A 296 -12.29 16.05 0.10
C SER A 296 -11.78 14.63 0.43
N ALA A 297 -11.04 14.00 -0.48
CA ALA A 297 -10.44 12.69 -0.23
C ALA A 297 -9.38 12.72 0.89
N LEU A 298 -8.71 13.85 1.12
CA LEU A 298 -7.75 14.09 2.20
C LEU A 298 -8.37 14.50 3.53
N ALA A 299 -9.70 14.61 3.65
CA ALA A 299 -10.37 14.97 4.91
C ALA A 299 -10.03 13.95 6.01
N PHE A 300 -9.77 14.45 7.24
CA PHE A 300 -9.48 13.58 8.38
C PHE A 300 -10.71 12.77 8.81
N GLU A 301 -11.91 13.36 8.73
CA GLU A 301 -13.16 12.69 9.09
C GLU A 301 -13.64 11.84 7.91
N GLN A 302 -13.78 10.52 8.13
CA GLN A 302 -14.18 9.58 7.09
C GLN A 302 -15.52 9.93 6.41
N GLN A 303 -16.47 10.54 7.14
CA GLN A 303 -17.78 10.94 6.63
C GLN A 303 -17.73 12.11 5.65
N GLN A 304 -16.64 12.88 5.66
CA GLN A 304 -16.42 14.03 4.76
C GLN A 304 -15.69 13.62 3.48
N ARG A 305 -15.18 12.37 3.40
CA ARG A 305 -14.45 11.89 2.23
C ARG A 305 -15.42 11.45 1.14
N ILE A 306 -15.08 11.79 -0.07
CA ILE A 306 -15.72 11.22 -1.27
C ILE A 306 -15.32 9.76 -1.43
N ASP A 307 -16.05 9.01 -2.23
CA ASP A 307 -15.67 7.66 -2.62
C ASP A 307 -14.61 7.67 -3.74
N CYS A 308 -13.98 6.51 -3.97
CA CYS A 308 -12.96 6.33 -4.99
C CYS A 308 -13.48 6.60 -6.41
N GLN A 309 -14.74 6.25 -6.70
CA GLN A 309 -15.35 6.46 -8.02
C GLN A 309 -15.56 7.95 -8.33
N THR A 310 -15.93 8.74 -7.32
CA THR A 310 -16.08 10.19 -7.45
C THR A 310 -14.70 10.85 -7.70
N LEU A 311 -13.65 10.40 -6.99
CA LEU A 311 -12.29 10.87 -7.21
C LEU A 311 -11.81 10.50 -8.63
N LEU A 312 -12.02 9.27 -9.07
CA LEU A 312 -11.73 8.82 -10.45
C LEU A 312 -12.42 9.69 -11.50
N THR A 313 -13.69 9.99 -11.29
CA THR A 313 -14.47 10.84 -12.21
C THR A 313 -13.87 12.24 -12.33
N ALA A 314 -13.43 12.83 -11.21
CA ALA A 314 -12.80 14.15 -11.22
C ALA A 314 -11.47 14.17 -11.98
N PHE A 315 -10.63 13.11 -11.83
CA PHE A 315 -9.34 13.01 -12.52
C PHE A 315 -9.49 12.62 -14.00
N SER A 316 -10.57 11.92 -14.35
CA SER A 316 -10.89 11.55 -15.74
C SER A 316 -11.52 12.70 -16.55
N ALA A 317 -12.03 13.72 -15.87
CA ALA A 317 -12.69 14.83 -16.52
C ALA A 317 -11.72 15.61 -17.45
N PRO A 318 -12.14 15.98 -18.66
CA PRO A 318 -11.32 16.79 -19.54
C PRO A 318 -11.09 18.18 -18.91
N ARG A 319 -9.91 18.76 -19.15
CA ARG A 319 -9.65 20.14 -18.72
C ARG A 319 -10.76 21.04 -19.29
N PRO A 320 -11.41 21.89 -18.47
CA PRO A 320 -12.39 22.84 -18.99
C PRO A 320 -11.70 23.78 -19.97
N THR A 321 -12.04 23.68 -21.25
CA THR A 321 -11.56 24.59 -22.29
C THR A 321 -12.07 26.00 -21.98
N VAL A 322 -11.25 27.01 -22.20
CA VAL A 322 -11.56 28.43 -21.94
C VAL A 322 -12.88 28.88 -22.59
N LEU A 323 -13.27 28.28 -23.71
CA LEU A 323 -14.55 28.49 -24.38
C LEU A 323 -15.80 28.20 -23.52
N ARG A 324 -15.76 27.21 -22.60
CA ARG A 324 -16.90 26.96 -21.68
C ARG A 324 -17.04 28.00 -20.58
N ARG A 325 -15.99 28.77 -20.24
CA ARG A 325 -16.09 29.90 -19.30
C ARG A 325 -16.85 31.09 -19.91
N LEU A 326 -16.69 31.37 -21.20
CA LEU A 326 -17.39 32.46 -21.90
C LEU A 326 -18.90 32.21 -21.93
N PHE A 327 -19.36 30.98 -22.18
CA PHE A 327 -20.81 30.66 -22.22
C PHE A 327 -21.50 30.71 -20.84
N ARG A 328 -20.77 30.54 -19.73
CA ARG A 328 -21.34 30.69 -18.37
C ARG A 328 -21.47 32.15 -17.93
N VAL A 329 -20.69 33.05 -18.52
CA VAL A 329 -20.78 34.50 -18.23
C VAL A 329 -21.86 35.16 -19.12
N LEU A 330 -22.06 34.67 -20.33
CA LEU A 330 -23.04 35.23 -21.28
C LEU A 330 -24.48 34.65 -21.08
N GLY A 331 -24.66 33.59 -20.31
CA GLY A 331 -25.97 33.00 -20.02
C GLY A 331 -26.64 33.51 -18.73
N ARG A 332 -26.13 34.58 -18.15
CA ARG A 332 -26.74 35.29 -17.01
C ARG A 332 -26.98 36.76 -17.32
N SER A 333 -27.70 37.02 -18.39
CA SER A 333 -28.28 38.32 -18.68
C SER A 333 -29.77 38.14 -18.81
#